data_c3dc56eb5efd1534e21f0f09b043c6f4
#
_entry.id   c3dc56eb5efd1534e21f0f09b043c6f4
#
_cell.length_a   1.000
_cell.length_b   1.000
_cell.length_c   1.000
_cell.angle_alpha   90.00
_cell.angle_beta   90.00
_cell.angle_gamma   90.00
#
_symmetry.space_group_name_H-M   'P 1'
#
loop_
_entity.id
_entity.type
_entity.pdbx_description
1 polymer ?
#
loop_
_entity_poly.entity_id
_entity_poly.type
_entity_poly.pdbx_seq_one_letter_code
_entity_poly.pdbx_strand_id
1 'polypeptide(L)'
;MPQPEQPHTILLVHCHYRLPGGEDAVFAAECAMLQAHGHRVITYERNNDAGGLAQKLLLPLRAIYSTKTVREVRALIRKEQVDLVHVHNTLLTISPSVFQACFKEHVPAVQTLHNFRIFCPNGILMRDGHVCEECPQHGLGCAVRHSCYRGSRAQSLVCAGIYAFHRLLGTYRKVNLITLTEFDRSKLLEFNRKASRPVFTPERLYCKPNGVAAPNHSPLPWAQRKNQIVFAGRLEELKGLRTAIEAWQLLGPDAPQLIVAGTGPLEAWAKENAPDTVTFTGQLPHGTLTELLAQSRAALC
;
A
#
# COMPACT_ATOMS: atom_id res chain seq x y z
N MET A 1 20.06 21.33 3.87
CA MET A 1 19.90 19.92 3.45
C MET A 1 21.21 19.46 2.86
N PRO A 2 21.78 18.31 3.21
CA PRO A 2 22.95 17.79 2.51
C PRO A 2 22.56 17.59 1.04
N GLN A 3 23.39 18.08 0.14
CA GLN A 3 23.22 17.83 -1.29
C GLN A 3 23.37 16.33 -1.53
N PRO A 4 22.58 15.73 -2.43
CA PRO A 4 22.78 14.34 -2.82
C PRO A 4 24.19 14.20 -3.39
N GLU A 5 24.94 13.23 -2.86
CA GLU A 5 26.33 13.02 -3.22
C GLU A 5 26.54 12.74 -4.71
N GLN A 6 25.56 12.19 -5.42
CA GLN A 6 25.51 12.09 -6.89
C GLN A 6 24.07 11.77 -7.35
N PRO A 7 23.63 12.26 -8.53
CA PRO A 7 22.36 11.86 -9.11
C PRO A 7 22.39 10.38 -9.52
N HIS A 8 21.41 9.62 -9.06
CA HIS A 8 21.23 8.20 -9.40
C HIS A 8 20.11 8.02 -10.42
N THR A 9 20.22 6.99 -11.24
CA THR A 9 19.13 6.50 -12.09
C THR A 9 18.34 5.44 -11.33
N ILE A 10 17.11 5.76 -10.97
CA ILE A 10 16.25 4.89 -10.14
C ILE A 10 15.09 4.38 -10.99
N LEU A 11 14.90 3.05 -11.00
CA LEU A 11 13.74 2.43 -11.62
C LEU A 11 12.67 2.18 -10.54
N LEU A 12 11.57 2.94 -10.59
CA LEU A 12 10.40 2.70 -9.74
C LEU A 12 9.46 1.70 -10.40
N VAL A 13 9.02 0.70 -9.64
CA VAL A 13 8.17 -0.39 -10.13
C VAL A 13 6.87 -0.43 -9.34
N HIS A 14 5.74 -0.36 -10.04
CA HIS A 14 4.42 -0.39 -9.41
C HIS A 14 3.36 -1.10 -10.24
N CYS A 15 2.54 -1.89 -9.56
CA CYS A 15 1.35 -2.51 -10.12
C CYS A 15 0.10 -1.82 -9.56
N HIS A 16 -0.58 -1.03 -10.40
CA HIS A 16 -1.78 -0.29 -10.00
C HIS A 16 -2.95 -1.22 -9.70
N TYR A 17 -3.72 -0.86 -8.68
CA TYR A 17 -5.01 -1.47 -8.42
C TYR A 17 -6.07 -0.95 -9.40
N ARG A 18 -7.17 -1.69 -9.57
CA ARG A 18 -8.31 -1.24 -10.39
C ARG A 18 -8.94 0.05 -9.87
N LEU A 19 -8.99 0.19 -8.55
CA LEU A 19 -9.42 1.41 -7.88
C LEU A 19 -8.18 2.04 -7.26
N PRO A 20 -7.85 3.27 -7.64
CA PRO A 20 -6.72 3.99 -7.07
C PRO A 20 -6.78 4.00 -5.54
N GLY A 21 -5.65 3.80 -4.89
CA GLY A 21 -5.52 3.74 -3.45
C GLY A 21 -4.33 4.50 -2.91
N GLY A 22 -4.10 4.41 -1.60
CA GLY A 22 -2.98 5.07 -0.94
C GLY A 22 -1.61 4.66 -1.49
N GLU A 23 -1.45 3.39 -1.91
CA GLU A 23 -0.19 2.91 -2.50
C GLU A 23 0.13 3.62 -3.82
N ASP A 24 -0.89 3.91 -4.67
CA ASP A 24 -0.70 4.64 -5.94
C ASP A 24 -0.28 6.10 -5.68
N ALA A 25 -0.90 6.74 -4.67
CA ALA A 25 -0.55 8.11 -4.27
C ALA A 25 0.88 8.18 -3.71
N VAL A 26 1.29 7.22 -2.90
CA VAL A 26 2.66 7.14 -2.35
C VAL A 26 3.68 6.93 -3.48
N PHE A 27 3.39 6.05 -4.43
CA PHE A 27 4.24 5.83 -5.59
C PHE A 27 4.46 7.13 -6.40
N ALA A 28 3.38 7.85 -6.70
CA ALA A 28 3.46 9.13 -7.43
C ALA A 28 4.23 10.20 -6.63
N ALA A 29 3.98 10.30 -5.32
CA ALA A 29 4.67 11.25 -4.45
C ALA A 29 6.17 10.93 -4.33
N GLU A 30 6.55 9.67 -4.25
CA GLU A 30 7.95 9.25 -4.18
C GLU A 30 8.67 9.49 -5.52
N CYS A 31 8.01 9.26 -6.65
CA CYS A 31 8.52 9.61 -7.97
C CYS A 31 8.85 11.11 -8.06
N ALA A 32 7.88 11.96 -7.70
CA ALA A 32 8.06 13.42 -7.71
C ALA A 32 9.15 13.88 -6.74
N MET A 33 9.21 13.30 -5.55
CA MET A 33 10.23 13.63 -4.54
C MET A 33 11.64 13.29 -5.04
N LEU A 34 11.85 12.10 -5.59
CA LEU A 34 13.16 11.68 -6.09
C LEU A 34 13.61 12.57 -7.27
N GLN A 35 12.71 12.94 -8.18
CA GLN A 35 12.98 13.87 -9.27
C GLN A 35 13.35 15.26 -8.75
N ALA A 36 12.62 15.78 -7.75
CA ALA A 36 12.89 17.06 -7.12
C ALA A 36 14.26 17.11 -6.42
N HIS A 37 14.79 15.95 -6.01
CA HIS A 37 16.13 15.81 -5.42
C HIS A 37 17.23 15.51 -6.48
N GLY A 38 16.93 15.67 -7.77
CA GLY A 38 17.90 15.57 -8.85
C GLY A 38 18.18 14.15 -9.34
N HIS A 39 17.45 13.14 -8.87
CA HIS A 39 17.57 11.78 -9.39
C HIS A 39 16.86 11.62 -10.74
N ARG A 40 17.42 10.79 -11.61
CA ARG A 40 16.74 10.36 -12.84
C ARG A 40 15.80 9.20 -12.50
N VAL A 41 14.50 9.44 -12.60
CA VAL A 41 13.47 8.44 -12.28
C VAL A 41 12.87 7.88 -13.57
N ILE A 42 12.86 6.55 -13.67
CA ILE A 42 12.22 5.76 -14.71
C ILE A 42 11.12 4.95 -14.05
N THR A 43 9.98 4.78 -14.70
CA THR A 43 8.88 3.98 -14.15
C THR A 43 8.64 2.71 -14.97
N TYR A 44 8.32 1.63 -14.27
CA TYR A 44 7.79 0.39 -14.84
C TYR A 44 6.46 0.08 -14.19
N GLU A 45 5.39 0.43 -14.89
CA GLU A 45 4.04 0.36 -14.38
C GLU A 45 3.19 -0.66 -15.13
N ARG A 46 2.28 -1.33 -14.43
CA ARG A 46 1.28 -2.24 -14.98
C ARG A 46 -0.05 -2.04 -14.24
N ASN A 47 -1.14 -2.26 -14.96
CA ASN A 47 -2.47 -2.29 -14.38
C ASN A 47 -2.91 -3.74 -14.19
N ASN A 48 -3.72 -3.97 -13.15
CA ASN A 48 -4.32 -5.28 -12.89
C ASN A 48 -5.56 -5.55 -13.78
N ASP A 49 -5.73 -4.83 -14.88
CA ASP A 49 -6.74 -5.12 -15.88
C ASP A 49 -6.28 -6.32 -16.71
N ALA A 50 -6.89 -7.44 -16.42
CA ALA A 50 -6.67 -8.65 -17.19
C ALA A 50 -7.27 -8.43 -18.59
N GLY A 51 -6.43 -8.46 -19.62
CA GLY A 51 -6.84 -8.49 -21.04
C GLY A 51 -7.76 -9.66 -21.37
N GLY A 52 -7.83 -10.08 -22.62
CA GLY A 52 -8.73 -11.13 -23.10
C GLY A 52 -8.65 -12.47 -22.32
N LEU A 53 -9.58 -13.38 -22.62
CA LEU A 53 -9.80 -14.63 -21.88
C LEU A 53 -8.52 -15.47 -21.68
N ALA A 54 -7.70 -15.58 -22.74
CA ALA A 54 -6.43 -16.31 -22.70
C ALA A 54 -5.42 -15.72 -21.68
N GLN A 55 -5.40 -14.39 -21.54
CA GLN A 55 -4.56 -13.73 -20.55
C GLN A 55 -5.02 -13.98 -19.12
N LYS A 56 -6.35 -14.07 -18.91
CA LYS A 56 -6.95 -14.41 -17.61
C LYS A 56 -6.61 -15.83 -17.17
N LEU A 57 -6.62 -16.80 -18.09
CA LEU A 57 -6.26 -18.20 -17.79
C LEU A 57 -4.79 -18.36 -17.39
N LEU A 58 -3.88 -17.60 -18.00
CA LEU A 58 -2.45 -17.65 -17.70
C LEU A 58 -2.04 -16.74 -16.55
N LEU A 59 -2.94 -15.87 -16.07
CA LEU A 59 -2.65 -14.92 -15.01
C LEU A 59 -2.12 -15.56 -13.72
N PRO A 60 -2.69 -16.69 -13.20
CA PRO A 60 -2.18 -17.33 -12.00
C PRO A 60 -0.70 -17.72 -12.10
N LEU A 61 -0.29 -18.35 -13.20
CA LEU A 61 1.08 -18.77 -13.41
C LEU A 61 2.02 -17.55 -13.56
N ARG A 62 1.60 -16.55 -14.32
CA ARG A 62 2.35 -15.29 -14.50
C ARG A 62 2.46 -14.48 -13.21
N ALA A 63 1.44 -14.52 -12.37
CA ALA A 63 1.46 -13.87 -11.06
C ALA A 63 2.49 -14.50 -10.12
N ILE A 64 2.66 -15.84 -10.18
CA ILE A 64 3.69 -16.53 -9.42
C ILE A 64 5.07 -16.18 -9.99
N TYR A 65 5.28 -16.33 -11.30
CA TYR A 65 6.55 -16.00 -11.95
C TYR A 65 6.35 -15.47 -13.37
N SER A 66 6.74 -14.22 -13.60
CA SER A 66 6.61 -13.54 -14.90
C SER A 66 7.96 -13.47 -15.62
N THR A 67 8.21 -14.39 -16.55
CA THR A 67 9.40 -14.32 -17.42
C THR A 67 9.41 -13.05 -18.27
N LYS A 68 8.21 -12.55 -18.64
CA LYS A 68 8.05 -11.30 -19.37
C LYS A 68 8.57 -10.12 -18.54
N THR A 69 8.15 -9.99 -17.28
CA THR A 69 8.64 -8.94 -16.37
C THR A 69 10.15 -9.01 -16.18
N VAL A 70 10.68 -10.22 -15.96
CA VAL A 70 12.13 -10.40 -15.81
C VAL A 70 12.87 -9.89 -17.05
N ARG A 71 12.41 -10.25 -18.26
CA ARG A 71 13.03 -9.83 -19.51
C ARG A 71 12.97 -8.33 -19.73
N GLU A 72 11.79 -7.73 -19.53
CA GLU A 72 11.56 -6.29 -19.76
C GLU A 72 12.34 -5.44 -18.77
N VAL A 73 12.31 -5.79 -17.48
CA VAL A 73 13.04 -5.05 -16.44
C VAL A 73 14.55 -5.18 -16.63
N ARG A 74 15.06 -6.36 -17.00
CA ARG A 74 16.48 -6.52 -17.36
C ARG A 74 16.87 -5.61 -18.54
N ALA A 75 16.04 -5.54 -19.57
CA ALA A 75 16.29 -4.67 -20.72
C ALA A 75 16.32 -3.18 -20.30
N LEU A 76 15.40 -2.75 -19.43
CA LEU A 76 15.40 -1.38 -18.88
C LEU A 76 16.64 -1.11 -18.05
N ILE A 77 17.01 -2.00 -17.14
CA ILE A 77 18.20 -1.84 -16.29
C ILE A 77 19.44 -1.60 -17.14
N ARG A 78 19.64 -2.40 -18.19
CA ARG A 78 20.80 -2.27 -19.08
C ARG A 78 20.76 -1.03 -19.95
N LYS A 79 19.59 -0.77 -20.57
CA LYS A 79 19.42 0.37 -21.49
C LYS A 79 19.60 1.71 -20.77
N GLU A 80 19.01 1.82 -19.61
CA GLU A 80 18.94 3.09 -18.87
C GLU A 80 20.05 3.24 -17.82
N GLN A 81 20.94 2.23 -17.69
CA GLN A 81 22.01 2.21 -16.69
C GLN A 81 21.50 2.48 -15.29
N VAL A 82 20.52 1.65 -14.85
CA VAL A 82 19.82 1.80 -13.56
C VAL A 82 20.74 1.46 -12.40
N ASP A 83 20.86 2.36 -11.42
CA ASP A 83 21.65 2.18 -10.21
C ASP A 83 20.88 1.46 -9.10
N LEU A 84 19.55 1.65 -9.03
CA LEU A 84 18.67 1.12 -7.99
C LEU A 84 17.29 0.79 -8.56
N VAL A 85 16.72 -0.33 -8.16
CA VAL A 85 15.30 -0.66 -8.43
C VAL A 85 14.51 -0.56 -7.14
N HIS A 86 13.51 0.30 -7.10
CA HIS A 86 12.60 0.45 -5.97
C HIS A 86 11.19 -0.04 -6.36
N VAL A 87 10.67 -1.00 -5.61
CA VAL A 87 9.42 -1.70 -5.88
C VAL A 87 8.38 -1.36 -4.81
N HIS A 88 7.19 -0.93 -5.22
CA HIS A 88 6.05 -0.71 -4.31
C HIS A 88 5.10 -1.91 -4.32
N ASN A 89 4.52 -2.23 -5.47
CA ASN A 89 3.55 -3.32 -5.59
C ASN A 89 3.89 -4.22 -6.77
N THR A 90 3.85 -5.53 -6.53
CA THR A 90 4.11 -6.54 -7.58
C THR A 90 2.91 -7.45 -7.83
N LEU A 91 1.80 -7.25 -7.10
CA LEU A 91 0.71 -8.22 -7.05
C LEU A 91 0.04 -8.41 -8.42
N LEU A 92 -0.06 -9.66 -8.83
CA LEU A 92 -0.62 -10.20 -10.06
C LEU A 92 0.23 -9.96 -11.31
N THR A 93 0.18 -8.80 -11.97
CA THR A 93 0.70 -8.64 -13.34
C THR A 93 2.21 -8.43 -13.42
N ILE A 94 2.85 -7.92 -12.38
CA ILE A 94 4.31 -7.75 -12.32
C ILE A 94 4.99 -9.01 -11.77
N SER A 95 4.47 -9.59 -10.70
CA SER A 95 5.08 -10.70 -9.93
C SER A 95 6.37 -10.27 -9.19
N PRO A 96 6.64 -10.82 -7.99
CA PRO A 96 7.93 -10.62 -7.31
C PRO A 96 9.13 -11.18 -8.08
N SER A 97 8.92 -11.84 -9.24
CA SER A 97 9.99 -12.22 -10.16
C SER A 97 10.78 -11.02 -10.70
N VAL A 98 10.26 -9.79 -10.58
CA VAL A 98 10.99 -8.55 -10.88
C VAL A 98 12.35 -8.51 -10.17
N PHE A 99 12.43 -9.01 -8.94
CA PHE A 99 13.70 -9.08 -8.20
C PHE A 99 14.74 -10.01 -8.84
N GLN A 100 14.30 -11.03 -9.60
CA GLN A 100 15.24 -11.87 -10.35
C GLN A 100 15.94 -11.11 -11.49
N ALA A 101 15.27 -10.07 -12.03
CA ALA A 101 15.92 -9.16 -12.98
C ALA A 101 17.05 -8.39 -12.29
N CYS A 102 16.78 -7.82 -11.12
CA CYS A 102 17.78 -7.10 -10.33
C CYS A 102 18.98 -7.99 -9.97
N PHE A 103 18.72 -9.22 -9.50
CA PHE A 103 19.79 -10.15 -9.12
C PHE A 103 20.67 -10.56 -10.30
N LYS A 104 20.07 -10.75 -11.49
CA LYS A 104 20.82 -11.11 -12.71
C LYS A 104 21.64 -9.96 -13.28
N GLU A 105 21.23 -8.73 -13.04
CA GLU A 105 21.94 -7.52 -13.48
C GLU A 105 22.82 -6.91 -12.37
N HIS A 106 22.88 -7.55 -11.19
CA HIS A 106 23.65 -7.10 -10.02
C HIS A 106 23.28 -5.68 -9.55
N VAL A 107 22.03 -5.27 -9.76
CA VAL A 107 21.51 -3.98 -9.30
C VAL A 107 20.80 -4.16 -7.96
N PRO A 108 21.09 -3.31 -6.96
CA PRO A 108 20.40 -3.36 -5.68
C PRO A 108 18.88 -3.13 -5.83
N ALA A 109 18.12 -3.85 -5.01
CA ALA A 109 16.67 -3.79 -5.01
C ALA A 109 16.14 -3.43 -3.62
N VAL A 110 15.15 -2.53 -3.60
CA VAL A 110 14.41 -2.12 -2.41
C VAL A 110 12.94 -2.38 -2.65
N GLN A 111 12.20 -2.79 -1.61
CA GLN A 111 10.73 -2.89 -1.65
C GLN A 111 10.12 -2.17 -0.47
N THR A 112 9.21 -1.22 -0.73
CA THR A 112 8.32 -0.68 0.29
C THR A 112 7.13 -1.62 0.51
N LEU A 113 6.95 -2.06 1.75
CA LEU A 113 5.86 -2.94 2.17
C LEU A 113 4.69 -2.08 2.67
N HIS A 114 3.64 -1.98 1.87
CA HIS A 114 2.42 -1.24 2.23
C HIS A 114 1.41 -2.11 2.99
N ASN A 115 1.71 -3.38 3.19
CA ASN A 115 0.84 -4.37 3.81
C ASN A 115 1.64 -5.62 4.20
N PHE A 116 0.99 -6.55 4.92
CA PHE A 116 1.61 -7.77 5.43
C PHE A 116 1.58 -8.97 4.47
N ARG A 117 1.40 -8.77 3.15
CA ARG A 117 1.19 -9.90 2.20
C ARG A 117 2.31 -10.92 2.18
N ILE A 118 3.52 -10.56 2.49
CA ILE A 118 4.61 -11.54 2.60
C ILE A 118 4.36 -12.58 3.70
N PHE A 119 3.46 -12.32 4.67
CA PHE A 119 3.05 -13.25 5.73
C PHE A 119 1.55 -13.55 5.75
N CYS A 120 0.71 -12.68 5.23
CA CYS A 120 -0.74 -12.81 5.19
C CYS A 120 -1.25 -12.51 3.78
N PRO A 121 -1.71 -13.48 2.98
CA PRO A 121 -2.16 -13.24 1.60
C PRO A 121 -3.25 -12.16 1.47
N ASN A 122 -4.10 -11.98 2.48
CA ASN A 122 -5.06 -10.88 2.55
C ASN A 122 -4.37 -9.51 2.78
N GLY A 123 -3.23 -9.50 3.45
CA GLY A 123 -2.40 -8.32 3.68
C GLY A 123 -2.72 -7.51 4.91
N ILE A 124 -3.84 -7.75 5.58
CA ILE A 124 -4.35 -6.88 6.67
C ILE A 124 -4.31 -7.51 8.05
N LEU A 125 -3.91 -8.79 8.18
CA LEU A 125 -3.90 -9.53 9.45
C LEU A 125 -5.25 -9.50 10.19
N MET A 126 -6.35 -9.48 9.43
CA MET A 126 -7.72 -9.52 9.96
C MET A 126 -8.56 -10.54 9.21
N ARG A 127 -9.51 -11.18 9.93
CA ARG A 127 -10.53 -12.06 9.41
C ARG A 127 -11.78 -11.94 10.28
N ASP A 128 -12.94 -11.86 9.66
CA ASP A 128 -14.24 -11.82 10.34
C ASP A 128 -14.33 -10.76 11.47
N GLY A 129 -13.74 -9.58 11.22
CA GLY A 129 -13.72 -8.47 12.18
C GLY A 129 -12.66 -8.60 13.31
N HIS A 130 -11.86 -9.67 13.34
CA HIS A 130 -10.88 -9.92 14.39
C HIS A 130 -9.44 -9.96 13.85
N VAL A 131 -8.46 -9.61 14.69
CA VAL A 131 -7.04 -9.79 14.39
C VAL A 131 -6.76 -11.27 14.15
N CYS A 132 -6.08 -11.58 13.04
CA CYS A 132 -5.77 -12.94 12.64
C CYS A 132 -4.29 -13.07 12.26
N GLU A 133 -3.57 -13.91 12.99
CA GLU A 133 -2.15 -14.23 12.75
C GLU A 133 -1.93 -15.72 12.40
N GLU A 134 -2.96 -16.42 11.92
CA GLU A 134 -2.82 -17.85 11.57
C GLU A 134 -1.79 -18.11 10.47
N CYS A 135 -1.77 -17.28 9.41
CA CYS A 135 -0.80 -17.46 8.32
C CYS A 135 0.65 -17.28 8.75
N PRO A 136 1.01 -16.27 9.57
CA PRO A 136 2.34 -16.17 10.16
C PRO A 136 2.74 -17.39 11.00
N GLN A 137 1.79 -17.98 11.75
CA GLN A 137 2.05 -19.09 12.70
C GLN A 137 2.02 -20.47 12.03
N HIS A 138 1.05 -20.71 11.12
CA HIS A 138 0.76 -22.04 10.57
C HIS A 138 0.98 -22.14 9.06
N GLY A 139 1.40 -21.04 8.41
CA GLY A 139 1.69 -21.00 6.98
C GLY A 139 0.54 -20.48 6.12
N LEU A 140 0.91 -20.10 4.89
CA LEU A 140 0.02 -19.38 3.97
C LEU A 140 -1.21 -20.18 3.52
N GLY A 141 -1.23 -21.50 3.73
CA GLY A 141 -2.39 -22.37 3.45
C GLY A 141 -3.64 -22.02 4.25
N CYS A 142 -3.49 -21.39 5.43
CA CYS A 142 -4.63 -20.91 6.21
C CYS A 142 -5.49 -19.92 5.41
N ALA A 143 -4.87 -19.03 4.65
CA ALA A 143 -5.61 -18.08 3.80
C ALA A 143 -6.45 -18.79 2.73
N VAL A 144 -6.00 -19.93 2.21
CA VAL A 144 -6.76 -20.73 1.24
C VAL A 144 -7.96 -21.40 1.92
N ARG A 145 -7.72 -21.99 3.10
CA ARG A 145 -8.78 -22.62 3.91
C ARG A 145 -9.94 -21.66 4.19
N HIS A 146 -9.61 -20.42 4.54
CA HIS A 146 -10.57 -19.40 4.94
C HIS A 146 -10.99 -18.45 3.80
N SER A 147 -10.55 -18.70 2.54
CA SER A 147 -10.90 -17.84 1.40
C SER A 147 -10.54 -16.36 1.60
N CYS A 148 -9.45 -16.05 2.32
CA CYS A 148 -9.15 -14.71 2.83
C CYS A 148 -8.94 -13.65 1.75
N TYR A 149 -8.45 -14.03 0.56
CA TYR A 149 -8.25 -13.07 -0.52
C TYR A 149 -9.51 -12.99 -1.38
N ARG A 150 -10.23 -11.87 -1.28
CA ARG A 150 -11.47 -11.55 -2.00
C ARG A 150 -12.58 -12.61 -1.85
N GLY A 151 -12.68 -13.28 -0.72
CA GLY A 151 -13.70 -14.29 -0.46
C GLY A 151 -13.60 -15.54 -1.34
N SER A 152 -12.48 -15.78 -2.03
CA SER A 152 -12.31 -16.86 -3.01
C SER A 152 -11.14 -17.77 -2.68
N ARG A 153 -11.40 -19.09 -2.56
CA ARG A 153 -10.35 -20.10 -2.37
C ARG A 153 -9.33 -20.10 -3.50
N ALA A 154 -9.81 -20.00 -4.76
CA ALA A 154 -8.93 -20.01 -5.94
C ALA A 154 -8.02 -18.79 -5.96
N GLN A 155 -8.55 -17.59 -5.70
CA GLN A 155 -7.75 -16.37 -5.63
C GLN A 155 -6.80 -16.38 -4.43
N SER A 156 -7.23 -16.90 -3.28
CA SER A 156 -6.38 -17.10 -2.11
C SER A 156 -5.23 -18.06 -2.39
N LEU A 157 -5.49 -19.14 -3.13
CA LEU A 157 -4.44 -20.09 -3.54
C LEU A 157 -3.39 -19.43 -4.43
N VAL A 158 -3.81 -18.64 -5.42
CA VAL A 158 -2.89 -17.88 -6.28
C VAL A 158 -2.06 -16.91 -5.45
N CYS A 159 -2.70 -16.14 -4.58
CA CYS A 159 -2.00 -15.16 -3.75
C CYS A 159 -1.01 -15.84 -2.78
N ALA A 160 -1.43 -16.91 -2.10
CA ALA A 160 -0.56 -17.70 -1.24
C ALA A 160 0.59 -18.33 -2.02
N GLY A 161 0.32 -18.84 -3.23
CA GLY A 161 1.31 -19.44 -4.14
C GLY A 161 2.39 -18.45 -4.55
N ILE A 162 2.04 -17.20 -4.86
CA ILE A 162 3.00 -16.13 -5.18
C ILE A 162 4.04 -16.01 -4.04
N TYR A 163 3.56 -15.80 -2.82
CA TYR A 163 4.45 -15.55 -1.69
C TYR A 163 5.17 -16.81 -1.23
N ALA A 164 4.52 -17.98 -1.24
CA ALA A 164 5.16 -19.26 -0.93
C ALA A 164 6.32 -19.55 -1.88
N PHE A 165 6.13 -19.39 -3.18
CA PHE A 165 7.16 -19.61 -4.19
C PHE A 165 8.37 -18.70 -3.99
N HIS A 166 8.15 -17.41 -3.81
CA HIS A 166 9.23 -16.45 -3.61
C HIS A 166 9.93 -16.56 -2.26
N ARG A 167 9.24 -17.05 -1.21
CA ARG A 167 9.86 -17.46 0.05
C ARG A 167 10.79 -18.65 -0.15
N LEU A 168 10.37 -19.68 -0.90
CA LEU A 168 11.19 -20.85 -1.22
C LEU A 168 12.44 -20.47 -2.01
N LEU A 169 12.31 -19.57 -2.99
CA LEU A 169 13.45 -19.03 -3.75
C LEU A 169 14.38 -18.13 -2.92
N GLY A 170 13.99 -17.77 -1.69
CA GLY A 170 14.76 -16.83 -0.87
C GLY A 170 14.82 -15.41 -1.45
N THR A 171 13.86 -15.04 -2.29
CA THR A 171 13.81 -13.73 -2.96
C THR A 171 13.94 -12.58 -1.95
N TYR A 172 13.11 -12.59 -0.90
CA TYR A 172 13.08 -11.52 0.09
C TYR A 172 14.30 -11.45 1.00
N ARG A 173 15.16 -12.48 1.04
CA ARG A 173 16.43 -12.44 1.81
C ARG A 173 17.48 -11.57 1.15
N LYS A 174 17.35 -11.31 -0.15
CA LYS A 174 18.31 -10.55 -0.96
C LYS A 174 17.84 -9.11 -1.23
N VAL A 175 16.60 -8.77 -0.89
CA VAL A 175 15.99 -7.46 -1.11
C VAL A 175 16.05 -6.65 0.18
N ASN A 176 16.30 -5.35 0.08
CA ASN A 176 16.12 -4.43 1.19
C ASN A 176 14.63 -4.10 1.29
N LEU A 177 14.06 -4.25 2.48
CA LEU A 177 12.64 -4.05 2.75
C LEU A 177 12.44 -2.79 3.58
N ILE A 178 11.44 -2.01 3.23
CA ILE A 178 11.04 -0.80 3.96
C ILE A 178 9.63 -1.02 4.51
N THR A 179 9.45 -0.80 5.81
CA THR A 179 8.15 -0.68 6.46
C THR A 179 7.81 0.79 6.68
N LEU A 180 6.52 1.10 6.81
CA LEU A 180 6.06 2.47 6.97
C LEU A 180 6.04 2.92 8.43
N THR A 181 5.97 1.96 9.37
CA THR A 181 5.94 2.21 10.81
C THR A 181 6.85 1.25 11.58
N GLU A 182 7.27 1.64 12.78
CA GLU A 182 8.00 0.74 13.69
C GLU A 182 7.11 -0.42 14.18
N PHE A 183 5.79 -0.23 14.24
CA PHE A 183 4.84 -1.30 14.52
C PHE A 183 4.93 -2.40 13.44
N ASP A 184 4.84 -2.02 12.15
CA ASP A 184 4.96 -2.97 11.04
C ASP A 184 6.30 -3.69 11.06
N ARG A 185 7.38 -2.93 11.31
CA ARG A 185 8.73 -3.48 11.43
C ARG A 185 8.81 -4.52 12.53
N SER A 186 8.32 -4.19 13.71
CA SER A 186 8.34 -5.09 14.89
C SER A 186 7.52 -6.36 14.64
N LYS A 187 6.32 -6.22 14.04
CA LYS A 187 5.47 -7.37 13.66
C LYS A 187 6.14 -8.27 12.62
N LEU A 188 6.73 -7.71 11.59
CA LEU A 188 7.43 -8.50 10.58
C LEU A 188 8.65 -9.23 11.14
N LEU A 189 9.41 -8.60 12.04
CA LEU A 189 10.53 -9.26 12.75
C LEU A 189 10.03 -10.41 13.63
N GLU A 190 8.93 -10.21 14.36
CA GLU A 190 8.30 -11.26 15.15
C GLU A 190 7.90 -12.47 14.29
N PHE A 191 7.20 -12.23 13.17
CA PHE A 191 6.77 -13.29 12.26
C PHE A 191 7.95 -13.99 11.59
N ASN A 192 8.97 -13.24 11.22
CA ASN A 192 10.18 -13.81 10.61
C ASN A 192 10.93 -14.74 11.58
N ARG A 193 10.99 -14.38 12.87
CA ARG A 193 11.59 -15.19 13.92
C ARG A 193 10.80 -16.47 14.20
N LYS A 194 9.46 -16.40 14.15
CA LYS A 194 8.57 -17.55 14.38
C LYS A 194 8.44 -18.47 13.17
N ALA A 195 8.83 -18.02 11.98
CA ALA A 195 8.77 -18.82 10.77
C ALA A 195 9.76 -19.99 10.83
N SER A 196 9.37 -21.17 10.32
CA SER A 196 10.24 -22.37 10.24
C SER A 196 11.53 -22.11 9.45
N ARG A 197 11.49 -21.17 8.51
CA ARG A 197 12.67 -20.63 7.80
C ARG A 197 12.53 -19.13 7.68
N PRO A 198 13.58 -18.33 7.97
CA PRO A 198 13.52 -16.88 7.81
C PRO A 198 13.08 -16.49 6.40
N VAL A 199 12.10 -15.62 6.31
CA VAL A 199 11.54 -15.13 5.03
C VAL A 199 12.42 -14.05 4.44
N PHE A 200 12.98 -13.19 5.29
CA PHE A 200 13.87 -12.10 4.92
C PHE A 200 15.06 -12.00 5.91
N THR A 201 16.06 -11.23 5.56
CA THR A 201 17.24 -10.94 6.38
C THR A 201 16.92 -9.74 7.28
N PRO A 202 16.91 -9.88 8.63
CA PRO A 202 16.50 -8.82 9.57
C PRO A 202 17.24 -7.49 9.38
N GLU A 203 18.54 -7.55 9.07
CA GLU A 203 19.42 -6.39 8.84
C GLU A 203 19.08 -5.61 7.57
N ARG A 204 18.23 -6.19 6.72
CA ARG A 204 17.72 -5.57 5.49
C ARG A 204 16.28 -5.04 5.64
N LEU A 205 15.77 -4.95 6.88
CA LEU A 205 14.45 -4.40 7.18
C LEU A 205 14.59 -3.02 7.84
N TYR A 206 14.16 -2.00 7.13
CA TYR A 206 14.26 -0.60 7.55
C TYR A 206 12.87 -0.03 7.80
N CYS A 207 12.76 0.99 8.66
CA CYS A 207 11.56 1.79 8.82
C CYS A 207 11.76 3.16 8.15
N LYS A 208 10.88 3.50 7.21
CA LYS A 208 10.83 4.81 6.53
C LYS A 208 9.36 5.17 6.32
N PRO A 209 8.82 6.12 7.09
CA PRO A 209 7.45 6.59 6.90
C PRO A 209 7.24 7.17 5.50
N ASN A 210 5.99 7.19 5.04
CA ASN A 210 5.63 7.91 3.83
C ASN A 210 5.87 9.41 4.03
N GLY A 211 6.46 10.04 3.04
CA GLY A 211 6.59 11.50 2.99
C GLY A 211 5.33 12.14 2.44
N VAL A 212 5.05 13.34 2.89
CA VAL A 212 4.06 14.24 2.30
C VAL A 212 4.73 15.55 1.93
N ALA A 213 4.29 16.16 0.85
CA ALA A 213 4.77 17.49 0.50
C ALA A 213 4.38 18.48 1.61
N ALA A 214 5.34 19.34 1.98
CA ALA A 214 5.03 20.43 2.90
C ALA A 214 3.96 21.34 2.29
N PRO A 215 2.95 21.77 3.06
CA PRO A 215 1.95 22.70 2.54
C PRO A 215 2.60 24.03 2.17
N ASN A 216 2.13 24.64 1.09
CA ASN A 216 2.64 25.94 0.60
C ASN A 216 2.19 27.13 1.47
N HIS A 217 1.44 26.90 2.52
CA HIS A 217 0.91 27.93 3.42
C HIS A 217 0.98 27.47 4.87
N SER A 218 1.14 28.43 5.77
CA SER A 218 1.09 28.15 7.21
C SER A 218 -0.32 27.75 7.62
N PRO A 219 -0.49 26.85 8.59
CA PRO A 219 -1.81 26.49 9.09
C PRO A 219 -2.49 27.70 9.73
N LEU A 220 -3.81 27.83 9.56
CA LEU A 220 -4.58 28.88 10.23
C LEU A 220 -4.41 28.79 11.75
N PRO A 221 -4.35 29.96 12.44
CA PRO A 221 -4.44 30.00 13.88
C PRO A 221 -5.70 29.28 14.38
N TRP A 222 -5.60 28.62 15.53
CA TRP A 222 -6.71 27.82 16.06
C TRP A 222 -8.05 28.56 16.12
N ALA A 223 -8.03 29.84 16.56
CA ALA A 223 -9.23 30.67 16.67
C ALA A 223 -9.92 30.95 15.33
N GLN A 224 -9.21 30.85 14.23
CA GLN A 224 -9.74 31.08 12.88
C GLN A 224 -10.24 29.79 12.21
N ARG A 225 -9.96 28.62 12.80
CA ARG A 225 -10.41 27.35 12.26
C ARG A 225 -11.88 27.12 12.55
N LYS A 226 -12.58 26.61 11.55
CA LYS A 226 -13.98 26.21 11.67
C LYS A 226 -14.13 25.11 12.72
N ASN A 227 -15.20 25.14 13.51
CA ASN A 227 -15.52 24.09 14.48
C ASN A 227 -16.03 22.84 13.75
N GLN A 228 -15.13 22.23 12.97
CA GLN A 228 -15.41 21.03 12.20
C GLN A 228 -14.24 20.05 12.28
N ILE A 229 -14.58 18.79 12.11
CA ILE A 229 -13.64 17.67 12.05
C ILE A 229 -13.80 17.00 10.69
N VAL A 230 -12.70 16.56 10.07
CA VAL A 230 -12.72 15.94 8.75
C VAL A 230 -12.38 14.46 8.87
N PHE A 231 -13.24 13.62 8.31
CA PHE A 231 -12.95 12.24 8.01
C PHE A 231 -12.64 12.14 6.52
N ALA A 232 -11.42 11.74 6.15
CA ALA A 232 -11.01 11.66 4.74
C ALA A 232 -10.51 10.26 4.39
N GLY A 233 -11.16 9.62 3.41
CA GLY A 233 -10.74 8.30 2.95
C GLY A 233 -11.84 7.51 2.26
N ARG A 234 -11.51 6.25 1.87
CA ARG A 234 -12.54 5.34 1.36
C ARG A 234 -13.55 5.00 2.44
N LEU A 235 -14.83 5.06 2.10
CA LEU A 235 -15.92 4.77 3.02
C LEU A 235 -16.13 3.25 3.12
N GLU A 236 -15.26 2.60 3.90
CA GLU A 236 -15.23 1.14 4.10
C GLU A 236 -14.99 0.80 5.58
N GLU A 237 -15.33 -0.44 5.99
CA GLU A 237 -15.24 -0.91 7.38
C GLU A 237 -13.85 -0.68 8.00
N LEU A 238 -12.79 -0.96 7.25
CA LEU A 238 -11.42 -0.85 7.74
C LEU A 238 -10.95 0.59 8.02
N LYS A 239 -11.73 1.58 7.59
CA LYS A 239 -11.41 3.00 7.82
C LYS A 239 -12.12 3.60 9.04
N GLY A 240 -12.94 2.80 9.74
CA GLY A 240 -13.58 3.22 10.98
C GLY A 240 -14.73 4.20 10.80
N LEU A 241 -15.33 4.31 9.60
CA LEU A 241 -16.45 5.24 9.36
C LEU A 241 -17.65 4.94 10.26
N ARG A 242 -17.96 3.65 10.51
CA ARG A 242 -19.04 3.28 11.45
C ARG A 242 -18.78 3.85 12.83
N THR A 243 -17.61 3.62 13.37
CA THR A 243 -17.20 4.12 14.68
C THR A 243 -17.29 5.65 14.75
N ALA A 244 -16.90 6.34 13.66
CA ALA A 244 -17.05 7.81 13.59
C ALA A 244 -18.52 8.24 13.64
N ILE A 245 -19.41 7.62 12.85
CA ILE A 245 -20.85 7.93 12.86
C ILE A 245 -21.48 7.64 14.22
N GLU A 246 -21.22 6.46 14.80
CA GLU A 246 -21.70 6.07 16.14
C GLU A 246 -21.23 7.06 17.21
N ALA A 247 -19.97 7.51 17.13
CA ALA A 247 -19.45 8.52 18.06
C ALA A 247 -20.21 9.86 17.92
N TRP A 248 -20.55 10.30 16.70
CA TRP A 248 -21.34 11.52 16.48
C TRP A 248 -22.78 11.38 16.95
N GLN A 249 -23.40 10.21 16.81
CA GLN A 249 -24.71 9.91 17.40
C GLN A 249 -24.67 10.05 18.93
N LEU A 250 -23.62 9.56 19.59
CA LEU A 250 -23.43 9.65 21.04
C LEU A 250 -23.18 11.09 21.52
N LEU A 251 -22.46 11.90 20.73
CA LEU A 251 -22.19 13.30 21.06
C LEU A 251 -23.44 14.17 20.96
N GLY A 252 -24.43 13.78 20.15
CA GLY A 252 -25.68 14.47 19.99
C GLY A 252 -25.60 15.82 19.25
N PRO A 253 -26.58 16.73 19.47
CA PRO A 253 -26.72 17.96 18.68
C PRO A 253 -25.59 18.99 18.91
N ASP A 254 -24.87 18.92 20.02
CA ASP A 254 -23.77 19.81 20.34
C ASP A 254 -22.43 19.35 19.71
N ALA A 255 -22.44 18.25 18.96
CA ALA A 255 -21.24 17.73 18.27
C ALA A 255 -20.69 18.77 17.28
N PRO A 256 -19.36 18.87 17.13
CA PRO A 256 -18.77 19.65 16.04
C PRO A 256 -19.23 19.06 14.70
N GLN A 257 -19.27 19.88 13.65
CA GLN A 257 -19.59 19.36 12.32
C GLN A 257 -18.56 18.31 11.87
N LEU A 258 -19.02 17.14 11.43
CA LEU A 258 -18.18 16.13 10.78
C LEU A 258 -18.31 16.25 9.26
N ILE A 259 -17.21 16.52 8.59
CA ILE A 259 -17.15 16.52 7.13
C ILE A 259 -16.55 15.19 6.68
N VAL A 260 -17.36 14.39 5.99
CA VAL A 260 -16.95 13.08 5.45
C VAL A 260 -16.59 13.25 3.98
N ALA A 261 -15.29 13.20 3.69
CA ALA A 261 -14.72 13.33 2.34
C ALA A 261 -14.27 11.97 1.81
N GLY A 262 -14.96 11.47 0.79
CA GLY A 262 -14.65 10.19 0.14
C GLY A 262 -15.90 9.49 -0.38
N THR A 263 -15.69 8.33 -0.99
CA THR A 263 -16.75 7.43 -1.48
C THR A 263 -16.41 5.99 -1.11
N GLY A 264 -17.42 5.11 -1.11
CA GLY A 264 -17.17 3.70 -0.83
C GLY A 264 -18.42 2.90 -0.49
N PRO A 265 -18.29 1.59 -0.22
CA PRO A 265 -19.42 0.70 0.03
C PRO A 265 -20.31 1.09 1.21
N LEU A 266 -19.76 1.81 2.20
CA LEU A 266 -20.52 2.25 3.38
C LEU A 266 -21.24 3.57 3.19
N GLU A 267 -21.16 4.22 2.02
CA GLU A 267 -21.72 5.57 1.81
C GLU A 267 -23.24 5.62 2.05
N ALA A 268 -23.96 4.65 1.50
CA ALA A 268 -25.44 4.59 1.67
C ALA A 268 -25.81 4.40 3.15
N TRP A 269 -25.19 3.43 3.82
CA TRP A 269 -25.41 3.18 5.24
C TRP A 269 -25.07 4.41 6.08
N ALA A 270 -23.94 5.06 5.79
CA ALA A 270 -23.49 6.23 6.56
C ALA A 270 -24.45 7.40 6.43
N LYS A 271 -24.96 7.67 5.22
CA LYS A 271 -25.98 8.72 4.99
C LYS A 271 -27.30 8.44 5.71
N GLU A 272 -27.71 7.17 5.80
CA GLU A 272 -28.95 6.76 6.47
C GLU A 272 -28.85 6.87 8.01
N ASN A 273 -27.65 6.65 8.56
CA ASN A 273 -27.42 6.57 10.01
C ASN A 273 -26.73 7.81 10.59
N ALA A 274 -26.32 8.77 9.77
CA ALA A 274 -25.62 9.97 10.24
C ALA A 274 -26.59 10.99 10.86
N PRO A 275 -26.22 11.62 11.98
CA PRO A 275 -26.96 12.76 12.50
C PRO A 275 -26.78 14.02 11.61
N ASP A 276 -27.60 15.03 11.79
CA ASP A 276 -27.61 16.29 11.00
C ASP A 276 -26.26 17.04 11.06
N THR A 277 -25.45 16.79 12.08
CA THR A 277 -24.11 17.37 12.25
C THR A 277 -23.07 16.75 11.32
N VAL A 278 -23.43 15.77 10.46
CA VAL A 278 -22.53 15.10 9.53
C VAL A 278 -22.84 15.50 8.08
N THR A 279 -21.86 15.95 7.35
CA THR A 279 -21.98 16.34 5.94
C THR A 279 -21.07 15.48 5.06
N PHE A 280 -21.60 14.96 3.94
CA PHE A 280 -20.88 14.17 2.96
C PHE A 280 -20.53 15.02 1.74
N THR A 281 -19.25 15.08 1.37
CA THR A 281 -18.76 15.84 0.21
C THR A 281 -18.53 14.98 -1.04
N GLY A 282 -18.56 13.65 -0.90
CA GLY A 282 -18.03 12.77 -1.93
C GLY A 282 -16.50 12.85 -2.03
N GLN A 283 -15.96 12.39 -3.14
CA GLN A 283 -14.51 12.45 -3.38
C GLN A 283 -14.08 13.87 -3.74
N LEU A 284 -13.12 14.41 -3.01
CA LEU A 284 -12.56 15.74 -3.25
C LEU A 284 -11.22 15.65 -4.00
N PRO A 285 -10.90 16.61 -4.88
CA PRO A 285 -9.55 16.81 -5.39
C PRO A 285 -8.56 17.06 -4.25
N HIS A 286 -7.31 16.64 -4.41
CA HIS A 286 -6.30 16.72 -3.35
C HIS A 286 -6.11 18.14 -2.80
N GLY A 287 -6.05 19.14 -3.66
CA GLY A 287 -5.93 20.55 -3.23
C GLY A 287 -7.10 21.01 -2.36
N THR A 288 -8.32 20.72 -2.78
CA THR A 288 -9.55 21.05 -2.03
C THR A 288 -9.59 20.33 -0.67
N LEU A 289 -9.17 19.05 -0.62
CA LEU A 289 -9.07 18.32 0.64
C LEU A 289 -8.02 18.95 1.57
N THR A 290 -6.87 19.34 1.04
CA THR A 290 -5.81 20.00 1.83
C THR A 290 -6.28 21.33 2.41
N GLU A 291 -7.00 22.13 1.63
CA GLU A 291 -7.60 23.39 2.10
C GLU A 291 -8.66 23.14 3.19
N LEU A 292 -9.53 22.14 2.99
CA LEU A 292 -10.53 21.73 3.97
C LEU A 292 -9.87 21.33 5.31
N LEU A 293 -8.82 20.51 5.24
CA LEU A 293 -8.04 20.10 6.42
C LEU A 293 -7.40 21.30 7.13
N ALA A 294 -6.79 22.23 6.38
CA ALA A 294 -6.13 23.42 6.93
C ALA A 294 -7.13 24.36 7.67
N GLN A 295 -8.38 24.39 7.24
CA GLN A 295 -9.44 25.22 7.85
C GLN A 295 -10.14 24.51 9.02
N SER A 296 -9.89 23.23 9.25
CA SER A 296 -10.58 22.41 10.24
C SER A 296 -9.79 22.31 11.54
N ARG A 297 -10.46 22.07 12.66
CA ARG A 297 -9.82 21.90 13.97
C ARG A 297 -9.09 20.58 14.10
N ALA A 298 -9.64 19.51 13.52
CA ALA A 298 -9.03 18.16 13.56
C ALA A 298 -9.36 17.33 12.33
N ALA A 299 -8.65 16.24 12.17
CA ALA A 299 -8.94 15.16 11.22
C ALA A 299 -9.01 13.83 11.97
N LEU A 300 -9.89 12.95 11.50
CA LEU A 300 -9.93 11.53 11.90
C LEU A 300 -9.17 10.70 10.86
N CYS A 301 -8.26 9.82 11.35
CA CYS A 301 -7.44 8.94 10.54
C CYS A 301 -7.67 7.48 10.95
#